data_9ed8f76d6564a654a48b823af5371f5b
#
_entry.id   9ed8f76d6564a654a48b823af5371f5b
#
_cell.length_a   1.000
_cell.length_b   1.000
_cell.length_c   1.000
_cell.angle_alpha   90.00
_cell.angle_beta   90.00
_cell.angle_gamma   90.00
#
_symmetry.space_group_name_H-M   'P 1'
#
loop_
_entity.id
_entity.type
_entity.pdbx_description
1 polymer ?
#
loop_
_entity_poly.entity_id
_entity_poly.type
_entity_poly.pdbx_seq_one_letter_code
_entity_poly.pdbx_strand_id
1 'polypeptide(L)'
;MTLEPQNDRIVNGLLKADVGLLTPEQVQARLSQNVLIRVDPSRSGREDLWPCVWFLASILERQFFGTIFINAGLTSPLPCPADLGPRCVFVDAGFVHDGLVVGIGTAVEGDNPIWGDAKGPNIAYQCFVHGPEYASSVSCCSLAGYLGFAALAHAADIPSFHSAWAQKLLALPMVKLSALIPRDIGILGVGQIGQAFLSLAFFLAAQQPMQVHLVDDDIFDVTNYRAQLLLGENSELWVGKAKVEFLAEVCKRWGWDVTKERTRITWGWRNPLGAHSVAFLGFDNMEARRIGVEAGFAWIVECGVGTDFSKPRVSWHSLPPDRRVARELFVESVPTLPIRSLDSDFLRRLDDTPGGCGRVTFENTQAAAPCLGTLAAAFAWVEMLNYSAGELQIVSGGAYAWSPLQPIQRDIILSIEERITTATAQEAGNAPLEFGVT
;
A
#
# COMPACT_ATOMS: atom_id res chain seq x y z
N MET A 1 -7.94 17.69 -14.64
CA MET A 1 -6.63 17.46 -15.33
C MET A 1 -6.70 16.14 -16.07
N THR A 2 -6.66 16.16 -17.40
CA THR A 2 -6.67 14.95 -18.23
C THR A 2 -5.22 14.57 -18.54
N LEU A 3 -4.78 13.41 -18.00
CA LEU A 3 -3.50 12.82 -18.39
C LEU A 3 -3.65 12.13 -19.74
N GLU A 4 -2.64 12.24 -20.59
CA GLU A 4 -2.52 11.36 -21.74
C GLU A 4 -2.45 9.93 -21.24
N PRO A 5 -3.24 8.96 -21.79
CA PRO A 5 -3.33 7.61 -21.26
C PRO A 5 -2.00 6.89 -21.10
N GLN A 6 -1.04 7.13 -22.02
CA GLN A 6 0.29 6.56 -21.96
C GLN A 6 1.15 7.07 -20.79
N ASN A 7 0.78 8.16 -20.14
CA ASN A 7 1.45 8.73 -18.98
C ASN A 7 0.76 8.32 -17.66
N ASP A 8 -0.37 7.64 -17.72
CA ASP A 8 -1.09 7.15 -16.54
C ASP A 8 -0.45 5.87 -15.99
N ARG A 9 0.04 5.92 -14.77
CA ARG A 9 0.74 4.79 -14.13
C ARG A 9 -0.15 3.56 -13.94
N ILE A 10 -1.46 3.74 -13.75
CA ILE A 10 -2.42 2.63 -13.61
C ILE A 10 -2.66 2.01 -14.99
N VAL A 11 -2.93 2.82 -15.99
CA VAL A 11 -3.10 2.35 -17.38
C VAL A 11 -1.86 1.59 -17.83
N ASN A 12 -0.67 2.14 -17.60
CA ASN A 12 0.59 1.49 -17.93
C ASN A 12 0.79 0.17 -17.17
N GLY A 13 0.43 0.14 -15.89
CA GLY A 13 0.50 -1.07 -15.09
C GLY A 13 -0.40 -2.18 -15.64
N LEU A 14 -1.61 -1.83 -16.05
CA LEU A 14 -2.56 -2.77 -16.65
C LEU A 14 -2.10 -3.25 -18.04
N LEU A 15 -1.57 -2.37 -18.88
CA LEU A 15 -1.00 -2.76 -20.18
C LEU A 15 0.19 -3.72 -20.04
N LYS A 16 1.02 -3.53 -19.01
CA LYS A 16 2.13 -4.43 -18.69
C LYS A 16 1.68 -5.78 -18.10
N ALA A 17 0.47 -5.84 -17.57
CA ALA A 17 -0.06 -7.04 -16.90
C ALA A 17 -0.55 -8.14 -17.86
N ASP A 18 -0.41 -7.98 -19.16
CA ASP A 18 -0.87 -8.96 -20.17
C ASP A 18 -2.40 -9.19 -20.13
N VAL A 19 -3.15 -8.11 -20.03
CA VAL A 19 -4.62 -8.11 -19.98
C VAL A 19 -5.22 -8.21 -21.40
N GLY A 20 -4.61 -9.01 -22.22
CA GLY A 20 -4.92 -9.06 -23.65
C GLY A 20 -4.35 -7.87 -24.43
N LEU A 21 -4.49 -7.89 -25.74
CA LEU A 21 -3.96 -6.86 -26.64
C LEU A 21 -4.77 -5.54 -26.55
N LEU A 22 -4.83 -4.94 -25.35
CA LEU A 22 -5.56 -3.69 -25.13
C LEU A 22 -4.71 -2.48 -25.51
N THR A 23 -5.36 -1.46 -26.04
CA THR A 23 -4.76 -0.14 -26.19
C THR A 23 -4.96 0.70 -24.92
N PRO A 24 -4.16 1.78 -24.70
CA PRO A 24 -4.36 2.69 -23.58
C PRO A 24 -5.79 3.25 -23.53
N GLU A 25 -6.37 3.57 -24.68
CA GLU A 25 -7.73 4.11 -24.79
C GLU A 25 -8.79 3.07 -24.39
N GLN A 26 -8.59 1.80 -24.72
CA GLN A 26 -9.47 0.71 -24.29
C GLN A 26 -9.42 0.50 -22.78
N VAL A 27 -8.21 0.52 -22.18
CA VAL A 27 -8.06 0.46 -20.73
C VAL A 27 -8.74 1.66 -20.07
N GLN A 28 -8.51 2.87 -20.59
CA GLN A 28 -9.15 4.08 -20.07
C GLN A 28 -10.68 4.01 -20.16
N ALA A 29 -11.22 3.51 -21.28
CA ALA A 29 -12.67 3.34 -21.44
C ALA A 29 -13.25 2.39 -20.40
N ARG A 30 -12.59 1.26 -20.10
CA ARG A 30 -13.00 0.33 -19.05
C ARG A 30 -12.98 0.97 -17.65
N LEU A 31 -12.01 1.83 -17.38
CA LEU A 31 -11.91 2.55 -16.12
C LEU A 31 -12.84 3.78 -16.03
N SER A 32 -13.54 4.13 -17.11
CA SER A 32 -14.47 5.29 -17.15
C SER A 32 -15.84 5.00 -16.57
N GLN A 33 -16.09 3.78 -16.09
CA GLN A 33 -17.36 3.42 -15.46
C GLN A 33 -17.52 4.08 -14.08
N ASN A 34 -18.78 4.25 -13.68
CA ASN A 34 -19.11 4.66 -12.32
C ASN A 34 -19.01 3.47 -11.36
N VAL A 35 -18.75 3.74 -10.10
CA VAL A 35 -18.64 2.71 -9.06
C VAL A 35 -19.50 3.07 -7.86
N LEU A 36 -20.24 2.10 -7.32
CA LEU A 36 -21.00 2.24 -6.09
C LEU A 36 -20.30 1.50 -4.94
N ILE A 37 -19.94 2.21 -3.89
CA ILE A 37 -19.59 1.63 -2.59
C ILE A 37 -20.88 1.42 -1.82
N ARG A 38 -21.17 0.18 -1.45
CA ARG A 38 -22.36 -0.17 -0.65
C ARG A 38 -21.93 -0.76 0.70
N VAL A 39 -22.26 -0.07 1.77
CA VAL A 39 -22.08 -0.61 3.13
C VAL A 39 -23.33 -1.40 3.53
N ASP A 40 -23.13 -2.50 4.26
CA ASP A 40 -24.22 -3.31 4.81
C ASP A 40 -25.25 -2.42 5.55
N PRO A 41 -26.53 -2.46 5.24
CA PRO A 41 -27.55 -1.64 5.90
C PRO A 41 -27.59 -1.82 7.41
N SER A 42 -27.30 -3.02 7.93
CA SER A 42 -27.25 -3.30 9.36
C SER A 42 -26.05 -2.64 10.07
N ARG A 43 -25.08 -2.16 9.29
CA ARG A 43 -23.84 -1.50 9.75
C ARG A 43 -23.72 -0.07 9.21
N SER A 44 -24.71 0.36 8.47
CA SER A 44 -24.80 1.70 7.90
C SER A 44 -24.76 2.75 9.03
N GLY A 45 -24.02 3.83 8.81
CA GLY A 45 -23.83 4.90 9.81
C GLY A 45 -22.82 4.57 10.93
N ARG A 46 -22.17 3.42 10.91
CA ARG A 46 -21.16 3.06 11.90
C ARG A 46 -19.84 3.78 11.64
N GLU A 47 -19.39 4.54 12.65
CA GLU A 47 -18.14 5.30 12.57
C GLU A 47 -16.89 4.42 12.45
N ASP A 48 -16.90 3.20 13.02
CA ASP A 48 -15.80 2.26 12.97
C ASP A 48 -15.51 1.73 11.55
N LEU A 49 -16.46 1.81 10.60
CA LEU A 49 -16.25 1.48 9.20
C LEU A 49 -15.81 2.67 8.36
N TRP A 50 -15.80 3.87 8.92
CA TRP A 50 -15.42 5.07 8.17
C TRP A 50 -14.01 5.00 7.57
N PRO A 51 -12.98 4.51 8.26
CA PRO A 51 -11.67 4.32 7.64
C PRO A 51 -11.73 3.48 6.36
N CYS A 52 -12.52 2.37 6.36
CA CYS A 52 -12.68 1.54 5.17
C CYS A 52 -13.34 2.30 4.02
N VAL A 53 -14.43 3.01 4.30
CA VAL A 53 -15.15 3.82 3.31
C VAL A 53 -14.24 4.89 2.73
N TRP A 54 -13.52 5.63 3.59
CA TRP A 54 -12.61 6.69 3.15
C TRP A 54 -11.47 6.15 2.27
N PHE A 55 -10.79 5.11 2.73
CA PHE A 55 -9.70 4.50 1.94
C PHE A 55 -10.22 3.97 0.60
N LEU A 56 -11.33 3.23 0.61
CA LEU A 56 -11.90 2.66 -0.60
C LEU A 56 -12.35 3.73 -1.58
N ALA A 57 -13.07 4.77 -1.12
CA ALA A 57 -13.51 5.88 -1.96
C ALA A 57 -12.31 6.63 -2.57
N SER A 58 -11.29 6.92 -1.74
CA SER A 58 -10.06 7.57 -2.20
C SER A 58 -9.30 6.72 -3.22
N ILE A 59 -9.23 5.40 -3.02
CA ILE A 59 -8.61 4.46 -3.96
C ILE A 59 -9.38 4.45 -5.28
N LEU A 60 -10.68 4.23 -5.23
CA LEU A 60 -11.51 4.11 -6.43
C LEU A 60 -11.54 5.41 -7.23
N GLU A 61 -11.60 6.55 -6.55
CA GLU A 61 -11.54 7.85 -7.22
C GLU A 61 -10.21 8.07 -7.97
N ARG A 62 -9.11 7.49 -7.47
CA ARG A 62 -7.81 7.52 -8.17
C ARG A 62 -7.73 6.51 -9.31
N GLN A 63 -8.39 5.37 -9.19
CA GLN A 63 -8.33 4.28 -10.17
C GLN A 63 -9.32 4.45 -11.31
N PHE A 64 -10.50 4.98 -11.05
CA PHE A 64 -11.57 5.15 -12.02
C PHE A 64 -11.70 6.61 -12.47
N PHE A 65 -12.25 6.81 -13.65
CA PHE A 65 -12.54 8.14 -14.20
C PHE A 65 -13.99 8.55 -13.99
N GLY A 66 -14.88 7.61 -13.68
CA GLY A 66 -16.29 7.84 -13.40
C GLY A 66 -16.56 8.39 -11.99
N THR A 67 -17.83 8.55 -11.68
CA THR A 67 -18.29 8.97 -10.34
C THR A 67 -18.23 7.80 -9.36
N ILE A 68 -17.81 8.08 -8.14
CA ILE A 68 -17.79 7.13 -7.03
C ILE A 68 -18.98 7.46 -6.13
N PHE A 69 -20.02 6.66 -6.20
CA PHE A 69 -21.19 6.78 -5.33
C PHE A 69 -20.93 6.08 -4.00
N ILE A 70 -21.31 6.72 -2.89
CA ILE A 70 -21.05 6.20 -1.53
C ILE A 70 -22.38 6.06 -0.80
N ASN A 71 -22.81 4.82 -0.61
CA ASN A 71 -23.96 4.45 0.20
C ASN A 71 -23.48 3.85 1.52
N ALA A 72 -23.20 4.70 2.49
CA ALA A 72 -22.68 4.31 3.81
C ALA A 72 -23.65 4.65 4.97
N GLY A 73 -24.85 5.17 4.66
CA GLY A 73 -25.80 5.63 5.66
C GLY A 73 -25.33 6.86 6.45
N LEU A 74 -24.31 7.55 5.95
CA LEU A 74 -23.80 8.79 6.50
C LEU A 74 -24.31 9.95 5.65
N THR A 75 -24.72 11.02 6.30
CA THR A 75 -25.19 12.25 5.63
C THR A 75 -24.05 13.23 5.36
N SER A 76 -22.91 13.03 6.00
CA SER A 76 -21.72 13.87 5.83
C SER A 76 -20.46 13.04 6.14
N PRO A 77 -19.30 13.43 5.58
CA PRO A 77 -18.03 12.82 5.94
C PRO A 77 -17.72 13.00 7.44
N LEU A 78 -17.20 11.95 8.06
CA LEU A 78 -16.59 12.02 9.37
C LEU A 78 -15.14 12.55 9.25
N PRO A 79 -14.46 12.88 10.36
CA PRO A 79 -13.05 13.28 10.33
C PRO A 79 -12.21 12.31 9.51
N CYS A 80 -11.42 12.83 8.60
CA CYS A 80 -10.63 12.06 7.64
C CYS A 80 -9.28 12.75 7.33
N PRO A 81 -8.29 11.99 6.82
CA PRO A 81 -6.97 12.52 6.52
C PRO A 81 -6.98 13.66 5.50
N ALA A 82 -7.84 13.54 4.49
CA ALA A 82 -8.08 14.57 3.48
C ALA A 82 -9.53 14.47 3.00
N ASP A 83 -10.05 15.56 2.44
CA ASP A 83 -11.36 15.55 1.80
C ASP A 83 -11.40 14.51 0.68
N LEU A 84 -12.53 13.84 0.55
CA LEU A 84 -12.79 12.99 -0.61
C LEU A 84 -12.78 13.86 -1.87
N GLY A 85 -12.29 13.30 -2.97
CA GLY A 85 -12.20 14.05 -4.20
C GLY A 85 -13.57 14.38 -4.81
N PRO A 86 -13.61 15.28 -5.80
CA PRO A 86 -14.85 15.88 -6.33
C PRO A 86 -15.77 14.88 -7.03
N ARG A 87 -15.28 13.69 -7.36
CA ARG A 87 -16.07 12.63 -7.98
C ARG A 87 -16.72 11.68 -6.98
N CYS A 88 -16.49 11.88 -5.69
CA CYS A 88 -17.13 11.11 -4.63
C CYS A 88 -18.45 11.77 -4.23
N VAL A 89 -19.56 11.03 -4.34
CA VAL A 89 -20.91 11.53 -4.09
C VAL A 89 -21.63 10.61 -3.10
N PHE A 90 -22.08 11.15 -1.97
CA PHE A 90 -22.92 10.41 -1.03
C PHE A 90 -24.33 10.25 -1.59
N VAL A 91 -24.87 9.05 -1.48
CA VAL A 91 -26.20 8.69 -1.97
C VAL A 91 -27.03 7.97 -0.91
N ASP A 92 -28.34 8.07 -1.03
CA ASP A 92 -29.29 7.44 -0.10
C ASP A 92 -29.36 5.92 -0.25
N ALA A 93 -29.92 5.24 0.75
CA ALA A 93 -30.03 3.78 0.79
C ALA A 93 -30.84 3.18 -0.39
N GLY A 94 -31.76 3.93 -0.96
CA GLY A 94 -32.56 3.53 -2.12
C GLY A 94 -31.88 3.77 -3.49
N PHE A 95 -30.66 4.26 -3.52
CA PHE A 95 -29.97 4.54 -4.78
C PHE A 95 -29.73 3.26 -5.59
N VAL A 96 -30.20 3.26 -6.82
CA VAL A 96 -30.02 2.15 -7.77
C VAL A 96 -28.88 2.50 -8.72
N HIS A 97 -28.00 1.54 -8.93
CA HIS A 97 -26.82 1.68 -9.76
C HIS A 97 -26.67 0.43 -10.65
N ASP A 98 -26.44 0.65 -11.92
CA ASP A 98 -26.29 -0.39 -12.96
C ASP A 98 -24.82 -0.69 -13.32
N GLY A 99 -23.86 0.00 -12.67
CA GLY A 99 -22.43 -0.20 -12.86
C GLY A 99 -21.80 -1.12 -11.83
N LEU A 100 -20.49 -0.98 -11.67
CA LEU A 100 -19.70 -1.75 -10.70
C LEU A 100 -20.13 -1.43 -9.26
N VAL A 101 -20.43 -2.47 -8.49
CA VAL A 101 -20.75 -2.36 -7.06
C VAL A 101 -19.69 -3.04 -6.21
N VAL A 102 -19.20 -2.35 -5.18
CA VAL A 102 -18.23 -2.87 -4.21
C VAL A 102 -18.86 -2.84 -2.82
N GLY A 103 -19.02 -4.02 -2.21
CA GLY A 103 -19.69 -4.19 -0.92
C GLY A 103 -18.75 -4.17 0.27
N ILE A 104 -19.14 -3.50 1.36
CA ILE A 104 -18.49 -3.54 2.67
C ILE A 104 -19.45 -4.16 3.67
N GLY A 105 -19.10 -5.33 4.22
CA GLY A 105 -19.92 -6.07 5.19
C GLY A 105 -21.16 -6.73 4.60
N THR A 106 -21.42 -6.60 3.31
CA THR A 106 -22.57 -7.20 2.62
C THR A 106 -22.15 -7.86 1.32
N ALA A 107 -22.76 -9.00 1.02
CA ALA A 107 -22.63 -9.62 -0.28
C ALA A 107 -23.34 -8.75 -1.34
N VAL A 108 -22.68 -8.61 -2.49
CA VAL A 108 -23.24 -7.93 -3.67
C VAL A 108 -23.69 -9.01 -4.65
N GLU A 109 -24.91 -8.91 -5.14
CA GLU A 109 -25.43 -9.83 -6.15
C GLU A 109 -24.77 -9.56 -7.51
N GLY A 110 -24.50 -10.60 -8.28
CA GLY A 110 -23.93 -10.52 -9.62
C GLY A 110 -22.99 -11.68 -9.94
N ASP A 111 -22.58 -11.76 -11.19
CA ASP A 111 -21.72 -12.86 -11.68
C ASP A 111 -20.29 -12.81 -11.08
N ASN A 112 -19.82 -11.65 -10.65
CA ASN A 112 -18.51 -11.44 -10.02
C ASN A 112 -18.62 -10.48 -8.83
N PRO A 113 -19.16 -10.92 -7.69
CA PRO A 113 -19.40 -10.07 -6.55
C PRO A 113 -18.09 -9.62 -5.91
N ILE A 114 -17.86 -8.32 -5.82
CA ILE A 114 -16.73 -7.71 -5.12
C ILE A 114 -17.24 -7.22 -3.77
N TRP A 115 -16.94 -7.95 -2.71
CA TRP A 115 -17.31 -7.56 -1.36
C TRP A 115 -16.34 -8.11 -0.31
N GLY A 116 -16.32 -7.49 0.85
CA GLY A 116 -15.55 -7.93 1.99
C GLY A 116 -16.10 -7.36 3.28
N ASP A 117 -15.71 -7.93 4.40
CA ASP A 117 -16.14 -7.48 5.72
C ASP A 117 -14.94 -7.25 6.63
N ALA A 118 -14.97 -6.19 7.40
CA ALA A 118 -13.99 -5.82 8.43
C ALA A 118 -14.57 -6.03 9.84
N LYS A 119 -14.97 -7.23 10.19
CA LYS A 119 -15.50 -7.61 11.51
C LYS A 119 -14.54 -8.53 12.26
N GLY A 120 -13.96 -8.12 13.39
CA GLY A 120 -13.32 -8.95 14.41
C GLY A 120 -12.79 -10.35 13.99
N PRO A 121 -12.52 -11.28 14.85
CA PRO A 121 -11.76 -12.51 14.52
C PRO A 121 -12.44 -13.45 13.50
N ASN A 122 -13.67 -13.19 13.07
CA ASN A 122 -14.41 -13.98 12.08
C ASN A 122 -14.56 -13.29 10.72
N ILE A 123 -13.71 -12.35 10.43
CA ILE A 123 -13.72 -11.64 9.17
C ILE A 123 -13.23 -12.59 8.07
N ALA A 124 -13.71 -12.37 6.85
CA ALA A 124 -13.11 -12.91 5.63
C ALA A 124 -11.58 -12.68 5.56
N TYR A 125 -11.07 -11.88 6.45
CA TYR A 125 -9.68 -11.65 6.78
C TYR A 125 -9.51 -11.90 8.26
N GLN A 126 -8.85 -12.98 8.66
CA GLN A 126 -8.51 -13.22 10.06
C GLN A 126 -7.51 -12.17 10.52
N CYS A 127 -8.04 -11.00 10.84
CA CYS A 127 -7.28 -10.02 11.54
C CYS A 127 -7.33 -10.35 13.02
N PHE A 128 -6.29 -10.97 13.52
CA PHE A 128 -6.11 -11.20 14.94
C PHE A 128 -5.64 -9.90 15.61
N VAL A 129 -6.48 -8.89 15.60
CA VAL A 129 -6.21 -7.68 16.35
C VAL A 129 -7.05 -7.72 17.60
N HIS A 130 -6.40 -7.85 18.75
CA HIS A 130 -7.06 -7.79 20.04
C HIS A 130 -7.18 -6.32 20.48
N GLY A 131 -8.36 -5.73 20.27
CA GLY A 131 -8.73 -4.42 20.75
C GLY A 131 -9.59 -3.66 19.75
N PRO A 132 -10.70 -3.09 20.18
CA PRO A 132 -11.79 -2.75 19.27
C PRO A 132 -11.48 -1.60 18.30
N GLU A 133 -10.71 -0.60 18.69
CA GLU A 133 -10.54 0.60 17.86
C GLU A 133 -9.39 0.53 16.87
N TYR A 134 -8.22 0.10 17.29
CA TYR A 134 -7.02 0.04 16.43
C TYR A 134 -7.09 -1.07 15.39
N ALA A 135 -7.69 -2.17 15.75
CA ALA A 135 -7.96 -3.29 14.87
C ALA A 135 -8.80 -2.88 13.68
N SER A 136 -9.85 -2.14 13.96
CA SER A 136 -10.76 -1.68 12.93
C SER A 136 -10.05 -0.85 11.87
N SER A 137 -9.19 0.10 12.24
CA SER A 137 -8.52 0.97 11.27
C SER A 137 -7.53 0.22 10.38
N VAL A 138 -6.72 -0.68 10.92
CA VAL A 138 -5.76 -1.49 10.13
C VAL A 138 -6.50 -2.48 9.24
N SER A 139 -7.52 -3.16 9.77
CA SER A 139 -8.34 -4.10 9.01
C SER A 139 -9.10 -3.38 7.89
N CYS A 140 -9.66 -2.21 8.18
CA CYS A 140 -10.36 -1.38 7.21
C CYS A 140 -9.43 -0.90 6.09
N CYS A 141 -8.22 -0.48 6.42
CA CYS A 141 -7.21 -0.08 5.45
C CYS A 141 -6.82 -1.25 4.53
N SER A 142 -6.57 -2.42 5.11
CA SER A 142 -6.25 -3.64 4.37
C SER A 142 -7.41 -4.05 3.46
N LEU A 143 -8.63 -4.09 3.99
CA LEU A 143 -9.83 -4.43 3.23
C LEU A 143 -10.03 -3.47 2.05
N ALA A 144 -9.90 -2.17 2.27
CA ALA A 144 -10.05 -1.17 1.23
C ALA A 144 -9.02 -1.36 0.10
N GLY A 145 -7.76 -1.66 0.45
CA GLY A 145 -6.73 -1.97 -0.53
C GLY A 145 -7.09 -3.18 -1.40
N TYR A 146 -7.62 -4.24 -0.79
CA TYR A 146 -8.09 -5.43 -1.51
C TYR A 146 -9.28 -5.17 -2.40
N LEU A 147 -10.31 -4.53 -1.87
CA LEU A 147 -11.51 -4.21 -2.64
C LEU A 147 -11.19 -3.28 -3.80
N GLY A 148 -10.30 -2.32 -3.59
CA GLY A 148 -9.81 -1.43 -4.64
C GLY A 148 -9.04 -2.18 -5.72
N PHE A 149 -8.19 -3.14 -5.35
CA PHE A 149 -7.51 -3.99 -6.33
C PHE A 149 -8.50 -4.90 -7.07
N ALA A 150 -9.47 -5.48 -6.38
CA ALA A 150 -10.51 -6.30 -6.96
C ALA A 150 -11.33 -5.55 -8.01
N ALA A 151 -11.73 -4.32 -7.66
CA ALA A 151 -12.47 -3.45 -8.57
C ALA A 151 -11.66 -3.12 -9.82
N LEU A 152 -10.37 -2.82 -9.65
CA LEU A 152 -9.44 -2.55 -10.76
C LEU A 152 -9.28 -3.77 -11.66
N ALA A 153 -9.06 -4.94 -11.08
CA ALA A 153 -8.86 -6.19 -11.80
C ALA A 153 -10.13 -6.63 -12.55
N HIS A 154 -11.31 -6.44 -11.93
CA HIS A 154 -12.59 -6.69 -12.59
C HIS A 154 -12.80 -5.76 -13.78
N ALA A 155 -12.63 -4.46 -13.61
CA ALA A 155 -12.78 -3.48 -14.68
C ALA A 155 -11.81 -3.73 -15.85
N ALA A 156 -10.59 -4.16 -15.54
CA ALA A 156 -9.57 -4.49 -16.53
C ALA A 156 -9.77 -5.86 -17.18
N ASP A 157 -10.71 -6.68 -16.68
CA ASP A 157 -11.00 -8.04 -17.16
C ASP A 157 -9.78 -8.96 -17.07
N ILE A 158 -9.13 -8.99 -15.90
CA ILE A 158 -7.99 -9.86 -15.64
C ILE A 158 -8.49 -11.31 -15.40
N PRO A 159 -8.28 -12.26 -16.32
CA PRO A 159 -8.95 -13.57 -16.28
C PRO A 159 -8.61 -14.41 -15.03
N SER A 160 -7.39 -14.30 -14.55
CA SER A 160 -6.92 -15.06 -13.36
C SER A 160 -7.58 -14.61 -12.06
N PHE A 161 -8.28 -13.49 -12.08
CA PHE A 161 -8.90 -12.89 -10.89
C PHE A 161 -10.29 -13.48 -10.58
N HIS A 162 -11.08 -13.80 -11.62
CA HIS A 162 -12.51 -14.11 -11.48
C HIS A 162 -12.83 -15.38 -10.68
N SER A 163 -11.97 -16.39 -10.67
CA SER A 163 -12.28 -17.68 -10.03
C SER A 163 -11.94 -17.78 -8.55
N ALA A 164 -11.19 -16.82 -8.03
CA ALA A 164 -10.48 -16.99 -6.77
C ALA A 164 -10.92 -16.01 -5.67
N TRP A 165 -11.68 -15.00 -6.03
CA TRP A 165 -11.99 -13.89 -5.12
C TRP A 165 -12.95 -14.24 -3.99
N ALA A 166 -13.96 -15.06 -4.26
CA ALA A 166 -15.07 -15.33 -3.35
C ALA A 166 -14.70 -16.11 -2.06
N GLN A 167 -13.47 -16.58 -1.90
CA GLN A 167 -13.12 -17.51 -0.82
C GLN A 167 -11.92 -17.08 0.02
N LYS A 168 -11.49 -15.81 -0.08
CA LYS A 168 -10.25 -15.37 0.56
C LYS A 168 -10.38 -14.86 1.97
N LEU A 169 -9.54 -15.47 2.78
CA LEU A 169 -9.16 -14.99 4.10
C LEU A 169 -7.80 -14.29 4.00
N LEU A 170 -7.75 -13.00 4.25
CA LEU A 170 -6.51 -12.29 4.49
C LEU A 170 -6.21 -12.34 5.99
N ALA A 171 -5.31 -13.19 6.37
CA ALA A 171 -4.79 -13.17 7.73
C ALA A 171 -3.72 -12.07 7.82
N LEU A 172 -4.07 -10.92 8.39
CA LEU A 172 -3.04 -10.01 8.89
C LEU A 172 -2.32 -10.67 10.05
N PRO A 173 -1.01 -10.46 10.22
CA PRO A 173 -0.29 -10.91 11.41
C PRO A 173 -0.98 -10.42 12.68
N MET A 174 -0.91 -11.20 13.76
CA MET A 174 -1.47 -10.80 15.04
C MET A 174 -0.84 -9.49 15.51
N VAL A 175 -1.68 -8.54 15.90
CA VAL A 175 -1.25 -7.30 16.56
C VAL A 175 -1.64 -7.37 18.03
N LYS A 176 -0.68 -7.19 18.90
CA LYS A 176 -0.96 -7.02 20.33
C LYS A 176 -1.36 -5.57 20.58
N LEU A 177 -2.60 -5.36 20.94
CA LEU A 177 -3.19 -4.01 21.12
C LEU A 177 -2.91 -3.34 22.47
N SER A 178 -2.07 -3.92 23.28
CA SER A 178 -1.44 -3.15 24.37
C SER A 178 -0.40 -2.15 23.84
N ALA A 179 -0.17 -2.16 22.54
CA ALA A 179 0.81 -1.32 21.88
C ALA A 179 0.34 0.13 21.83
N LEU A 180 1.11 1.01 22.43
CA LEU A 180 0.99 2.43 22.19
C LEU A 180 1.46 2.73 20.78
N ILE A 181 0.74 3.57 20.04
CA ILE A 181 1.21 4.08 18.77
C ILE A 181 2.49 4.86 19.00
N PRO A 182 3.58 4.57 18.24
CA PRO A 182 4.81 5.36 18.34
C PRO A 182 4.50 6.83 18.07
N ARG A 183 4.98 7.72 18.95
CA ARG A 183 4.72 9.16 18.80
C ARG A 183 5.72 9.86 17.91
N ASP A 184 6.95 9.37 17.87
CA ASP A 184 8.07 9.98 17.17
C ASP A 184 8.42 9.10 15.96
N ILE A 185 7.97 9.50 14.77
CA ILE A 185 8.09 8.70 13.56
C ILE A 185 8.80 9.49 12.45
N GLY A 186 9.89 8.93 11.93
CA GLY A 186 10.47 9.35 10.67
C GLY A 186 9.76 8.69 9.48
N ILE A 187 9.29 9.47 8.53
CA ILE A 187 8.71 9.00 7.27
C ILE A 187 9.68 9.35 6.15
N LEU A 188 10.42 8.36 5.69
CA LEU A 188 11.46 8.50 4.70
C LEU A 188 10.94 7.95 3.36
N GLY A 189 10.70 8.85 2.41
CA GLY A 189 9.95 8.55 1.19
C GLY A 189 8.45 8.76 1.39
N VAL A 190 7.94 9.92 0.97
CA VAL A 190 6.54 10.33 1.14
C VAL A 190 5.74 10.22 -0.16
N GLY A 191 6.06 9.24 -0.96
CA GLY A 191 5.34 8.86 -2.17
C GLY A 191 4.00 8.17 -1.87
N GLN A 192 3.59 7.26 -2.76
CA GLN A 192 2.32 6.55 -2.68
C GLN A 192 2.13 5.80 -1.35
N ILE A 193 3.11 4.99 -0.96
CA ILE A 193 3.02 4.16 0.25
C ILE A 193 3.13 5.04 1.50
N GLY A 194 4.04 6.03 1.49
CA GLY A 194 4.20 6.97 2.61
C GLY A 194 2.93 7.75 2.90
N GLN A 195 2.19 8.17 1.88
CA GLN A 195 0.90 8.84 2.08
C GLN A 195 -0.18 7.91 2.62
N ALA A 196 -0.24 6.67 2.15
CA ALA A 196 -1.16 5.67 2.70
C ALA A 196 -0.82 5.36 4.17
N PHE A 197 0.48 5.26 4.50
CA PHE A 197 0.95 5.06 5.87
C PHE A 197 0.56 6.22 6.79
N LEU A 198 0.74 7.47 6.36
CA LEU A 198 0.31 8.66 7.09
C LEU A 198 -1.21 8.72 7.26
N SER A 199 -1.98 8.34 6.22
CA SER A 199 -3.45 8.31 6.30
C SER A 199 -3.93 7.30 7.33
N LEU A 200 -3.29 6.13 7.41
CA LEU A 200 -3.62 5.15 8.44
C LEU A 200 -3.19 5.61 9.83
N ALA A 201 -2.04 6.28 9.95
CA ALA A 201 -1.61 6.93 11.19
C ALA A 201 -2.66 7.90 11.74
N PHE A 202 -3.27 8.71 10.88
CA PHE A 202 -4.34 9.63 11.26
C PHE A 202 -5.50 8.90 11.94
N PHE A 203 -5.97 7.80 11.37
CA PHE A 203 -7.06 7.01 11.97
C PHE A 203 -6.63 6.26 13.24
N LEU A 204 -5.39 5.82 13.32
CA LEU A 204 -4.85 5.12 14.49
C LEU A 204 -4.58 6.07 15.66
N ALA A 205 -4.06 7.25 15.38
CA ALA A 205 -3.68 8.21 16.42
C ALA A 205 -4.89 8.81 17.17
N ALA A 206 -6.11 8.67 16.63
CA ALA A 206 -7.35 9.07 17.30
C ALA A 206 -7.24 10.42 18.06
N GLN A 207 -6.73 11.46 17.38
CA GLN A 207 -6.46 12.80 17.92
C GLN A 207 -5.26 12.92 18.88
N GLN A 208 -4.45 11.89 19.04
CA GLN A 208 -3.19 12.02 19.78
C GLN A 208 -2.16 12.80 18.96
N PRO A 209 -1.46 13.78 19.56
CA PRO A 209 -0.41 14.50 18.85
C PRO A 209 0.75 13.54 18.54
N MET A 210 1.22 13.58 17.31
CA MET A 210 2.40 12.85 16.84
C MET A 210 3.50 13.85 16.50
N GLN A 211 4.75 13.43 16.66
CA GLN A 211 5.91 14.12 16.14
C GLN A 211 6.39 13.38 14.88
N VAL A 212 6.31 14.05 13.74
CA VAL A 212 6.62 13.43 12.45
C VAL A 212 7.76 14.17 11.77
N HIS A 213 8.73 13.42 11.26
CA HIS A 213 9.79 13.95 10.43
C HIS A 213 9.67 13.41 8.99
N LEU A 214 9.43 14.28 8.05
CA LEU A 214 9.20 13.94 6.64
C LEU A 214 10.47 14.18 5.81
N VAL A 215 10.91 13.16 5.07
CA VAL A 215 12.11 13.26 4.21
C VAL A 215 11.79 12.76 2.80
N ASP A 216 11.97 13.60 1.81
CA ASP A 216 11.83 13.26 0.39
C ASP A 216 12.46 14.41 -0.45
N ASP A 217 13.15 14.10 -1.54
CA ASP A 217 13.70 15.13 -2.44
C ASP A 217 12.78 15.46 -3.61
N ASP A 218 11.73 14.67 -3.82
CA ASP A 218 10.83 14.76 -4.95
C ASP A 218 9.90 15.97 -4.90
N ILE A 219 9.46 16.35 -6.09
CA ILE A 219 8.35 17.27 -6.33
C ILE A 219 7.12 16.50 -6.84
N PHE A 220 5.95 17.10 -6.71
CA PHE A 220 4.76 16.56 -7.33
C PHE A 220 4.79 16.71 -8.85
N ASP A 221 4.51 15.62 -9.52
CA ASP A 221 4.23 15.53 -10.94
C ASP A 221 2.73 15.30 -11.16
N VAL A 222 2.24 15.65 -12.35
CA VAL A 222 0.83 15.44 -12.73
C VAL A 222 0.38 13.98 -12.60
N THR A 223 1.30 13.03 -12.81
CA THR A 223 1.02 11.59 -12.71
C THR A 223 0.83 11.12 -11.27
N ASN A 224 1.27 11.91 -10.28
CA ASN A 224 1.16 11.55 -8.87
C ASN A 224 -0.29 11.57 -8.36
N TYR A 225 -1.16 12.38 -8.97
CA TYR A 225 -2.57 12.43 -8.58
C TYR A 225 -3.23 11.04 -8.56
N ARG A 226 -2.96 10.24 -9.60
CA ARG A 226 -3.53 8.89 -9.75
C ARG A 226 -2.95 7.86 -8.78
N ALA A 227 -1.84 8.16 -8.12
CA ALA A 227 -1.15 7.23 -7.25
C ALA A 227 -1.23 7.58 -5.75
N GLN A 228 -1.46 8.86 -5.42
CA GLN A 228 -1.27 9.37 -4.06
C GLN A 228 -2.58 9.81 -3.42
N LEU A 229 -2.92 9.22 -2.26
CA LEU A 229 -4.24 9.33 -1.62
C LEU A 229 -4.56 10.73 -1.06
N LEU A 230 -3.55 11.45 -0.55
CA LEU A 230 -3.75 12.73 0.13
C LEU A 230 -3.85 13.93 -0.81
N LEU A 231 -3.50 13.76 -2.09
CA LEU A 231 -3.69 14.79 -3.10
C LEU A 231 -5.19 14.92 -3.44
N GLY A 232 -5.86 15.86 -2.82
CA GLY A 232 -7.28 16.12 -3.02
C GLY A 232 -7.59 16.95 -4.26
N GLU A 233 -8.74 17.62 -4.24
CA GLU A 233 -9.31 18.40 -5.33
C GLU A 233 -8.36 19.47 -5.90
N ASN A 234 -7.52 20.07 -5.05
CA ASN A 234 -6.58 21.13 -5.43
C ASN A 234 -5.18 20.59 -5.79
N SER A 235 -5.08 19.35 -6.25
CA SER A 235 -3.79 18.74 -6.62
C SER A 235 -2.97 19.53 -7.61
N GLU A 236 -3.61 20.27 -8.51
CA GLU A 236 -2.95 21.13 -9.51
C GLU A 236 -2.08 22.21 -8.89
N LEU A 237 -2.48 22.73 -7.73
CA LEU A 237 -1.72 23.75 -7.01
C LEU A 237 -0.39 23.23 -6.46
N TRP A 238 -0.24 21.92 -6.40
CA TRP A 238 0.95 21.26 -5.84
C TRP A 238 1.92 20.74 -6.90
N VAL A 239 1.52 20.69 -8.16
CA VAL A 239 2.43 20.30 -9.26
C VAL A 239 3.65 21.23 -9.28
N GLY A 240 4.85 20.63 -9.31
CA GLY A 240 6.13 21.34 -9.23
C GLY A 240 6.57 21.73 -7.81
N LYS A 241 5.75 21.53 -6.78
CA LYS A 241 6.13 21.76 -5.37
C LYS A 241 6.65 20.50 -4.70
N ALA A 242 7.47 20.67 -3.67
CA ALA A 242 8.04 19.55 -2.93
C ALA A 242 6.96 18.75 -2.21
N LYS A 243 7.03 17.40 -2.27
CA LYS A 243 6.10 16.51 -1.60
C LYS A 243 6.06 16.72 -0.09
N VAL A 244 7.22 16.90 0.54
CA VAL A 244 7.34 17.17 1.99
C VAL A 244 6.65 18.47 2.44
N GLU A 245 6.60 19.49 1.57
CA GLU A 245 5.91 20.76 1.89
C GLU A 245 4.41 20.53 2.04
N PHE A 246 3.81 19.88 1.05
CA PHE A 246 2.39 19.54 1.08
C PHE A 246 2.02 18.69 2.28
N LEU A 247 2.76 17.60 2.51
CA LEU A 247 2.43 16.68 3.60
C LEU A 247 2.65 17.28 4.96
N ALA A 248 3.62 18.17 5.11
CA ALA A 248 3.77 18.93 6.36
C ALA A 248 2.56 19.82 6.63
N GLU A 249 1.99 20.46 5.61
CA GLU A 249 0.74 21.23 5.78
C GLU A 249 -0.45 20.32 6.13
N VAL A 250 -0.56 19.15 5.52
CA VAL A 250 -1.59 18.18 5.83
C VAL A 250 -1.49 17.72 7.28
N CYS A 251 -0.33 17.24 7.72
CA CYS A 251 -0.11 16.75 9.07
C CYS A 251 -0.29 17.85 10.14
N LYS A 252 0.10 19.09 9.85
CA LYS A 252 -0.16 20.24 10.74
C LYS A 252 -1.66 20.50 10.92
N ARG A 253 -2.48 20.32 9.88
CA ARG A 253 -3.94 20.42 10.01
C ARG A 253 -4.52 19.33 10.92
N TRP A 254 -3.85 18.19 11.06
CA TRP A 254 -4.21 17.14 12.01
C TRP A 254 -3.75 17.44 13.45
N GLY A 255 -3.07 18.57 13.68
CA GLY A 255 -2.56 18.97 14.98
C GLY A 255 -1.25 18.28 15.37
N TRP A 256 -0.50 17.73 14.40
CA TRP A 256 0.77 17.07 14.65
C TRP A 256 1.95 18.05 14.61
N ASP A 257 2.99 17.76 15.38
CA ASP A 257 4.28 18.44 15.27
C ASP A 257 5.09 17.87 14.11
N VAL A 258 5.42 18.72 13.14
CA VAL A 258 6.00 18.25 11.88
C VAL A 258 7.26 19.02 11.55
N THR A 259 8.33 18.26 11.42
CA THR A 259 9.58 18.72 10.80
C THR A 259 9.74 18.06 9.41
N LYS A 260 10.50 18.69 8.53
CA LYS A 260 10.65 18.21 7.16
C LYS A 260 12.01 18.55 6.58
N GLU A 261 12.50 17.66 5.73
CA GLU A 261 13.70 17.89 4.92
C GLU A 261 13.41 17.54 3.46
N ARG A 262 13.60 18.52 2.57
CA ARG A 262 13.63 18.27 1.14
C ARG A 262 15.04 17.88 0.73
N THR A 263 15.36 16.62 0.90
CA THR A 263 16.70 16.13 0.61
C THR A 263 16.69 14.67 0.17
N ARG A 264 17.61 14.32 -0.71
CA ARG A 264 17.97 12.94 -0.96
C ARG A 264 18.87 12.47 0.15
N ILE A 265 18.49 11.43 0.88
CA ILE A 265 19.36 10.88 1.93
C ILE A 265 20.62 10.27 1.30
N THR A 266 21.75 10.55 1.93
CA THR A 266 23.07 10.06 1.54
C THR A 266 23.76 9.44 2.73
N TRP A 267 24.83 8.68 2.49
CA TRP A 267 25.62 8.12 3.56
C TRP A 267 26.07 9.20 4.56
N GLY A 268 25.78 8.97 5.82
CA GLY A 268 26.03 9.95 6.88
C GLY A 268 24.83 10.78 7.30
N TRP A 269 23.70 10.74 6.58
CA TRP A 269 22.45 11.33 7.06
C TRP A 269 22.04 10.71 8.40
N ARG A 270 21.51 11.53 9.30
CA ARG A 270 21.12 11.10 10.64
C ARG A 270 19.71 11.54 10.97
N ASN A 271 19.02 10.69 11.70
CA ASN A 271 17.71 10.91 12.25
C ASN A 271 17.68 12.11 13.22
N PRO A 272 16.90 13.14 12.97
CA PRO A 272 16.81 14.32 13.84
C PRO A 272 15.89 14.13 15.06
N LEU A 273 15.05 13.09 15.07
CA LEU A 273 14.09 12.83 16.16
C LEU A 273 14.72 12.16 17.38
N GLY A 274 15.97 11.68 17.25
CA GLY A 274 16.67 10.96 18.31
C GLY A 274 16.50 9.45 18.31
N ALA A 275 17.31 8.77 19.12
CA ALA A 275 17.51 7.32 19.06
C ALA A 275 16.30 6.46 19.52
N HIS A 276 15.26 7.06 20.09
CA HIS A 276 14.05 6.33 20.51
C HIS A 276 12.92 6.35 19.48
N SER A 277 13.07 7.15 18.43
CA SER A 277 12.10 7.23 17.35
C SER A 277 12.18 6.01 16.44
N VAL A 278 11.09 5.75 15.74
CA VAL A 278 11.00 4.68 14.73
C VAL A 278 10.95 5.28 13.32
N ALA A 279 11.30 4.47 12.32
CA ALA A 279 11.20 4.89 10.93
C ALA A 279 10.27 4.02 10.11
N PHE A 280 9.54 4.67 9.21
CA PHE A 280 8.94 4.05 8.06
C PHE A 280 9.74 4.42 6.81
N LEU A 281 10.16 3.42 6.02
CA LEU A 281 10.87 3.61 4.76
C LEU A 281 9.94 3.30 3.58
N GLY A 282 9.60 4.31 2.82
CA GLY A 282 8.78 4.23 1.61
C GLY A 282 9.56 4.53 0.33
N PHE A 283 10.87 4.33 0.33
CA PHE A 283 11.73 4.58 -0.83
C PHE A 283 11.54 3.51 -1.91
N ASP A 284 11.70 3.89 -3.15
CA ASP A 284 11.65 3.01 -4.32
C ASP A 284 13.02 2.42 -4.69
N ASN A 285 14.13 2.95 -4.16
CA ASN A 285 15.47 2.47 -4.43
C ASN A 285 16.14 1.80 -3.22
N MET A 286 16.92 0.77 -3.48
CA MET A 286 17.54 -0.07 -2.45
C MET A 286 18.67 0.63 -1.69
N GLU A 287 19.38 1.56 -2.32
CA GLU A 287 20.44 2.32 -1.66
C GLU A 287 19.86 3.22 -0.57
N ALA A 288 18.79 3.98 -0.89
CA ALA A 288 18.12 4.83 0.10
C ALA A 288 17.57 4.01 1.28
N ARG A 289 17.02 2.80 1.03
CA ARG A 289 16.59 1.89 2.09
C ARG A 289 17.76 1.50 3.02
N ARG A 290 18.91 1.11 2.46
CA ARG A 290 20.11 0.78 3.24
C ARG A 290 20.58 1.95 4.08
N ILE A 291 20.61 3.15 3.50
CA ILE A 291 21.01 4.38 4.22
C ILE A 291 20.02 4.67 5.36
N GLY A 292 18.72 4.55 5.10
CA GLY A 292 17.66 4.76 6.08
C GLY A 292 17.79 3.85 7.30
N VAL A 293 18.23 2.60 7.11
CA VAL A 293 18.49 1.66 8.22
C VAL A 293 19.63 2.13 9.12
N GLU A 294 20.65 2.77 8.55
CA GLU A 294 21.81 3.28 9.31
C GLU A 294 21.60 4.67 9.92
N ALA A 295 20.42 5.25 9.75
CA ALA A 295 20.14 6.63 10.15
C ALA A 295 20.04 6.87 11.66
N GLY A 296 19.97 5.81 12.48
CA GLY A 296 19.96 5.92 13.95
C GLY A 296 18.55 5.96 14.56
N PHE A 297 17.58 5.35 13.93
CA PHE A 297 16.26 5.05 14.53
C PHE A 297 16.33 3.83 15.44
N ALA A 298 15.42 3.70 16.39
CA ALA A 298 15.34 2.53 17.27
C ALA A 298 14.89 1.27 16.49
N TRP A 299 13.98 1.45 15.55
CA TRP A 299 13.42 0.39 14.73
C TRP A 299 13.01 0.92 13.37
N ILE A 300 12.99 0.05 12.39
CA ILE A 300 12.67 0.39 11.02
C ILE A 300 11.59 -0.56 10.50
N VAL A 301 10.56 -0.01 9.89
CA VAL A 301 9.62 -0.74 9.07
C VAL A 301 9.69 -0.23 7.64
N GLU A 302 9.83 -1.12 6.70
CA GLU A 302 9.95 -0.82 5.28
C GLU A 302 8.87 -1.56 4.49
N CYS A 303 8.38 -0.93 3.43
CA CYS A 303 7.46 -1.55 2.50
C CYS A 303 7.77 -1.22 1.04
N GLY A 304 7.49 -2.20 0.19
CA GLY A 304 7.54 -2.07 -1.25
C GLY A 304 6.32 -2.68 -1.93
N VAL A 305 6.02 -2.18 -3.12
CA VAL A 305 5.03 -2.77 -4.02
C VAL A 305 5.71 -3.20 -5.31
N GLY A 306 5.27 -4.33 -5.87
CA GLY A 306 5.77 -4.79 -7.15
C GLY A 306 5.37 -3.84 -8.29
N THR A 307 6.20 -3.78 -9.30
CA THR A 307 6.00 -2.93 -10.49
C THR A 307 5.13 -3.58 -11.56
N ASP A 308 4.72 -4.82 -11.35
CA ASP A 308 3.97 -5.63 -12.32
C ASP A 308 2.58 -6.00 -11.75
N PHE A 309 1.53 -5.53 -12.41
CA PHE A 309 0.15 -5.85 -12.05
C PHE A 309 -0.26 -7.28 -12.44
N SER A 310 0.51 -7.99 -13.25
CA SER A 310 0.28 -9.41 -13.48
C SER A 310 0.60 -10.25 -12.24
N LYS A 311 1.49 -9.75 -11.38
CA LYS A 311 1.87 -10.37 -10.11
C LYS A 311 1.99 -9.29 -9.02
N PRO A 312 0.90 -8.61 -8.67
CA PRO A 312 0.94 -7.48 -7.75
C PRO A 312 1.32 -7.97 -6.35
N ARG A 313 2.56 -7.76 -6.02
CA ARG A 313 3.15 -8.15 -4.73
C ARG A 313 3.32 -6.94 -3.84
N VAL A 314 2.95 -7.10 -2.60
CA VAL A 314 3.35 -6.23 -1.49
C VAL A 314 4.43 -6.96 -0.71
N SER A 315 5.52 -6.31 -0.39
CA SER A 315 6.57 -6.81 0.50
C SER A 315 6.77 -5.83 1.65
N TRP A 316 7.16 -6.36 2.80
CA TRP A 316 7.51 -5.53 3.95
C TRP A 316 8.61 -6.18 4.77
N HIS A 317 9.34 -5.33 5.48
CA HIS A 317 10.39 -5.73 6.39
C HIS A 317 10.26 -4.95 7.70
N SER A 318 10.54 -5.61 8.81
CA SER A 318 10.63 -5.02 10.15
C SER A 318 11.95 -5.43 10.75
N LEU A 319 12.81 -4.47 11.07
CA LEU A 319 14.20 -4.76 11.40
C LEU A 319 14.83 -3.71 12.33
N PRO A 320 15.85 -4.12 13.13
CA PRO A 320 16.68 -3.19 13.87
C PRO A 320 17.60 -2.38 12.93
N PRO A 321 18.22 -1.30 13.40
CA PRO A 321 19.17 -0.50 12.64
C PRO A 321 20.52 -1.23 12.44
N ASP A 322 20.49 -2.40 11.80
CA ASP A 322 21.67 -3.24 11.53
C ASP A 322 22.00 -3.24 10.03
N ARG A 323 23.18 -2.74 9.71
CA ARG A 323 23.70 -2.67 8.34
C ARG A 323 23.83 -4.05 7.68
N ARG A 324 24.15 -5.09 8.44
CA ARG A 324 24.31 -6.45 7.90
C ARG A 324 22.96 -6.99 7.45
N VAL A 325 21.94 -6.82 8.28
CA VAL A 325 20.56 -7.21 7.97
C VAL A 325 20.05 -6.44 6.75
N ALA A 326 20.28 -5.12 6.69
CA ALA A 326 19.88 -4.31 5.55
C ALA A 326 20.52 -4.77 4.24
N ARG A 327 21.78 -5.16 4.25
CA ARG A 327 22.49 -5.66 3.06
C ARG A 327 21.95 -7.00 2.55
N GLU A 328 21.50 -7.86 3.45
CA GLU A 328 20.89 -9.14 3.08
C GLU A 328 19.47 -8.96 2.51
N LEU A 329 18.68 -8.04 3.07
CA LEU A 329 17.29 -7.85 2.69
C LEU A 329 17.16 -6.98 1.44
N PHE A 330 17.94 -5.91 1.33
CA PHE A 330 17.81 -4.95 0.23
C PHE A 330 18.83 -5.23 -0.88
N VAL A 331 18.65 -6.37 -1.55
CA VAL A 331 19.47 -6.76 -2.70
C VAL A 331 18.87 -6.16 -3.96
N GLU A 332 19.68 -5.55 -4.79
CA GLU A 332 19.26 -5.12 -6.12
C GLU A 332 18.92 -6.35 -6.98
N SER A 333 17.63 -6.55 -7.20
CA SER A 333 17.19 -7.47 -8.23
C SER A 333 17.12 -6.71 -9.56
N VAL A 334 17.88 -7.14 -10.55
CA VAL A 334 17.68 -6.65 -11.91
C VAL A 334 16.36 -7.23 -12.40
N PRO A 335 15.31 -6.42 -12.61
CA PRO A 335 14.07 -6.95 -13.15
C PRO A 335 14.29 -7.31 -14.60
N THR A 336 14.46 -8.57 -14.90
CA THR A 336 14.29 -9.09 -16.26
C THR A 336 12.79 -9.33 -16.46
N LEU A 337 12.05 -8.29 -16.73
CA LEU A 337 10.68 -8.44 -17.23
C LEU A 337 10.78 -8.73 -18.72
N PRO A 338 10.34 -9.91 -19.20
CA PRO A 338 10.12 -10.09 -20.62
C PRO A 338 9.05 -9.08 -21.05
N ILE A 339 9.36 -8.26 -22.02
CA ILE A 339 8.36 -7.43 -22.70
C ILE A 339 7.41 -8.44 -23.36
N ARG A 340 6.24 -8.61 -22.73
CA ARG A 340 5.19 -9.44 -23.31
C ARG A 340 4.63 -8.73 -24.53
N SER A 341 4.03 -9.47 -25.43
CA SER A 341 3.52 -8.99 -26.71
C SER A 341 2.46 -7.88 -26.50
N LEU A 342 2.91 -6.65 -26.45
CA LEU A 342 2.04 -5.49 -26.56
C LEU A 342 1.57 -5.34 -28.01
N ASP A 343 0.43 -4.69 -28.19
CA ASP A 343 -0.09 -4.38 -29.51
C ASP A 343 0.97 -3.66 -30.35
N SER A 344 1.20 -4.17 -31.56
CA SER A 344 2.25 -3.66 -32.45
C SER A 344 2.05 -2.20 -32.86
N ASP A 345 0.79 -1.77 -32.98
CA ASP A 345 0.46 -0.40 -33.34
C ASP A 345 0.66 0.55 -32.15
N PHE A 346 0.43 0.08 -30.94
CA PHE A 346 0.76 0.83 -29.73
C PHE A 346 2.27 0.99 -29.59
N LEU A 347 3.05 -0.07 -29.76
CA LEU A 347 4.51 0.01 -29.70
C LEU A 347 5.08 0.96 -30.77
N ARG A 348 4.54 0.90 -31.99
CA ARG A 348 4.95 1.83 -33.06
C ARG A 348 4.68 3.28 -32.68
N ARG A 349 3.49 3.58 -32.12
CA ARG A 349 3.19 4.97 -31.65
C ARG A 349 4.14 5.44 -30.56
N LEU A 350 4.58 4.53 -29.67
CA LEU A 350 5.60 4.87 -28.68
C LEU A 350 6.96 5.19 -29.32
N ASP A 351 7.33 4.43 -30.37
CA ASP A 351 8.58 4.66 -31.11
C ASP A 351 8.53 5.99 -31.92
N ASP A 352 7.36 6.36 -32.42
CA ASP A 352 7.12 7.59 -33.16
C ASP A 352 7.00 8.85 -32.28
N THR A 353 7.06 8.71 -30.94
CA THR A 353 7.01 9.84 -30.02
C THR A 353 8.20 10.78 -30.25
N PRO A 354 7.98 12.11 -30.36
CA PRO A 354 9.05 13.05 -30.57
C PRO A 354 10.17 12.90 -29.54
N GLY A 355 11.40 12.72 -30.00
CA GLY A 355 12.57 12.48 -29.16
C GLY A 355 12.93 11.00 -28.97
N GLY A 356 12.15 10.04 -29.52
CA GLY A 356 12.46 8.60 -29.49
C GLY A 356 12.40 7.94 -28.12
N CYS A 357 11.87 8.65 -27.10
CA CYS A 357 11.89 8.19 -25.70
C CYS A 357 10.59 7.53 -25.24
N GLY A 358 9.53 7.47 -26.07
CA GLY A 358 8.22 6.98 -25.65
C GLY A 358 8.24 5.55 -25.13
N ARG A 359 8.91 4.62 -25.82
CA ARG A 359 9.06 3.23 -25.36
C ARG A 359 9.89 3.14 -24.09
N VAL A 360 11.02 3.84 -24.00
CA VAL A 360 11.89 3.86 -22.82
C VAL A 360 11.13 4.43 -21.61
N THR A 361 10.36 5.51 -21.81
CA THR A 361 9.50 6.07 -20.76
C THR A 361 8.45 5.08 -20.32
N PHE A 362 7.76 4.41 -21.24
CA PHE A 362 6.75 3.40 -20.92
C PHE A 362 7.36 2.21 -20.14
N GLU A 363 8.49 1.69 -20.62
CA GLU A 363 9.18 0.55 -20.00
C GLU A 363 9.66 0.89 -18.57
N ASN A 364 10.16 2.10 -18.36
CA ASN A 364 10.67 2.56 -17.08
C ASN A 364 9.60 3.13 -16.15
N THR A 365 8.39 3.44 -16.64
CA THR A 365 7.30 3.91 -15.77
C THR A 365 6.88 2.80 -14.82
N GLN A 366 7.10 3.02 -13.53
CA GLN A 366 6.65 2.09 -12.51
C GLN A 366 5.13 2.09 -12.42
N ALA A 367 4.52 0.90 -12.42
CA ALA A 367 3.11 0.74 -12.14
C ALA A 367 2.84 1.18 -10.70
N ALA A 368 1.84 2.05 -10.53
CA ALA A 368 1.47 2.54 -9.21
C ALA A 368 -0.05 2.53 -9.08
N ALA A 369 -0.58 1.76 -8.15
CA ALA A 369 -1.99 1.75 -7.81
C ALA A 369 -2.19 2.02 -6.33
N PRO A 370 -3.05 2.99 -5.95
CA PRO A 370 -3.27 3.37 -4.56
C PRO A 370 -3.67 2.19 -3.68
N CYS A 371 -4.39 1.21 -4.22
CA CYS A 371 -4.79 0.00 -3.50
C CYS A 371 -3.59 -0.81 -2.99
N LEU A 372 -2.52 -0.95 -3.79
CA LEU A 372 -1.31 -1.67 -3.36
C LEU A 372 -0.54 -0.88 -2.30
N GLY A 373 -0.43 0.44 -2.45
CA GLY A 373 0.16 1.30 -1.43
C GLY A 373 -0.59 1.25 -0.10
N THR A 374 -1.91 1.20 -0.16
CA THR A 374 -2.78 1.07 1.03
C THR A 374 -2.59 -0.29 1.72
N LEU A 375 -2.50 -1.38 0.95
CA LEU A 375 -2.16 -2.69 1.47
C LEU A 375 -0.79 -2.72 2.15
N ALA A 376 0.22 -2.16 1.48
CA ALA A 376 1.59 -2.07 2.02
C ALA A 376 1.61 -1.30 3.35
N ALA A 377 0.90 -0.18 3.42
CA ALA A 377 0.79 0.61 4.63
C ALA A 377 0.12 -0.15 5.78
N ALA A 378 -0.90 -0.98 5.50
CA ALA A 378 -1.54 -1.81 6.53
C ALA A 378 -0.56 -2.82 7.12
N PHE A 379 0.23 -3.52 6.30
CA PHE A 379 1.26 -4.46 6.79
C PHE A 379 2.36 -3.74 7.57
N ALA A 380 2.80 -2.57 7.09
CA ALA A 380 3.79 -1.78 7.82
C ALA A 380 3.30 -1.39 9.21
N TRP A 381 2.06 -0.96 9.34
CA TRP A 381 1.49 -0.60 10.63
C TRP A 381 1.32 -1.80 11.57
N VAL A 382 1.01 -2.98 11.04
CA VAL A 382 1.01 -4.22 11.85
C VAL A 382 2.37 -4.43 12.50
N GLU A 383 3.45 -4.35 11.75
CA GLU A 383 4.80 -4.57 12.29
C GLU A 383 5.24 -3.41 13.21
N MET A 384 4.84 -2.18 12.92
CA MET A 384 5.09 -1.04 13.78
C MET A 384 4.41 -1.19 15.16
N LEU A 385 3.19 -1.67 15.17
CA LEU A 385 2.42 -1.93 16.40
C LEU A 385 3.02 -3.14 17.16
N ASN A 386 3.45 -4.18 16.46
CA ASN A 386 4.13 -5.33 17.07
C ASN A 386 5.42 -4.91 17.76
N TYR A 387 6.23 -4.10 17.10
CA TYR A 387 7.43 -3.51 17.72
C TYR A 387 7.07 -2.72 18.99
N SER A 388 6.06 -1.85 18.91
CA SER A 388 5.61 -1.05 20.05
C SER A 388 5.04 -1.90 21.20
N ALA A 389 4.57 -3.12 20.91
CA ALA A 389 4.16 -4.11 21.91
C ALA A 389 5.33 -4.88 22.52
N GLY A 390 6.55 -4.59 22.10
CA GLY A 390 7.79 -5.25 22.56
C GLY A 390 8.16 -6.52 21.77
N GLU A 391 7.54 -6.75 20.61
CA GLU A 391 7.95 -7.85 19.72
C GLU A 391 9.13 -7.40 18.85
N LEU A 392 10.34 -7.70 19.29
CA LEU A 392 11.59 -7.31 18.60
C LEU A 392 12.04 -8.40 17.63
N GLN A 393 11.20 -8.74 16.67
CA GLN A 393 11.50 -9.78 15.68
C GLN A 393 11.89 -9.15 14.34
N ILE A 394 12.96 -9.65 13.73
CA ILE A 394 13.30 -9.34 12.35
C ILE A 394 12.33 -10.10 11.46
N VAL A 395 11.53 -9.40 10.70
CA VAL A 395 10.50 -9.96 9.83
C VAL A 395 10.76 -9.59 8.39
N SER A 396 10.59 -10.56 7.50
CA SER A 396 10.45 -10.35 6.07
C SER A 396 9.13 -10.93 5.62
N GLY A 397 8.32 -10.15 4.98
CA GLY A 397 6.99 -10.58 4.57
C GLY A 397 6.69 -10.28 3.11
N GLY A 398 5.73 -11.00 2.57
CA GLY A 398 5.23 -10.79 1.22
C GLY A 398 3.80 -11.30 1.07
N ALA A 399 3.01 -10.56 0.31
CA ALA A 399 1.65 -10.94 -0.04
C ALA A 399 1.39 -10.62 -1.51
N TYR A 400 0.63 -11.48 -2.17
CA TYR A 400 0.13 -11.21 -3.51
C TYR A 400 -1.32 -10.74 -3.42
N ALA A 401 -1.62 -9.56 -3.94
CA ALA A 401 -2.95 -8.97 -3.86
C ALA A 401 -4.04 -9.80 -4.56
N TRP A 402 -3.70 -10.72 -5.41
CA TRP A 402 -4.63 -11.46 -6.27
C TRP A 402 -4.60 -12.98 -6.13
N SER A 403 -3.57 -13.56 -5.48
CA SER A 403 -3.50 -15.01 -5.34
C SER A 403 -4.19 -15.50 -4.07
N PRO A 404 -5.37 -16.17 -4.20
CA PRO A 404 -6.08 -16.75 -3.06
C PRO A 404 -5.36 -17.93 -2.43
N LEU A 405 -4.52 -18.57 -3.23
CA LEU A 405 -3.87 -19.82 -2.87
C LEU A 405 -2.48 -19.61 -2.26
N GLN A 406 -1.94 -18.41 -2.35
CA GLN A 406 -0.64 -18.10 -1.74
C GLN A 406 -0.89 -17.41 -0.40
N PRO A 407 -0.53 -18.04 0.71
CA PRO A 407 -0.64 -17.43 2.02
C PRO A 407 0.21 -16.17 2.10
N ILE A 408 -0.17 -15.27 2.99
CA ILE A 408 0.74 -14.19 3.41
C ILE A 408 1.97 -14.88 3.98
N GLN A 409 3.10 -14.66 3.35
CA GLN A 409 4.37 -15.14 3.83
C GLN A 409 4.90 -14.13 4.85
N ARG A 410 5.12 -14.56 6.07
CA ARG A 410 5.75 -13.78 7.14
C ARG A 410 6.81 -14.65 7.77
N ASP A 411 8.04 -14.43 7.36
CA ASP A 411 9.19 -15.17 7.84
C ASP A 411 9.88 -14.38 8.95
N ILE A 412 10.11 -15.01 10.09
CA ILE A 412 10.97 -14.48 11.13
C ILE A 412 12.40 -14.81 10.72
N ILE A 413 13.19 -13.78 10.50
CA ILE A 413 14.60 -13.93 10.16
C ILE A 413 15.38 -14.00 11.47
N LEU A 414 15.99 -15.14 11.72
CA LEU A 414 16.94 -15.26 12.83
C LEU A 414 18.12 -14.30 12.62
N SER A 415 18.61 -13.72 13.71
CA SER A 415 19.82 -12.90 13.66
C SER A 415 20.99 -13.71 13.07
N ILE A 416 21.97 -13.03 12.50
CA ILE A 416 23.16 -13.71 11.94
C ILE A 416 23.83 -14.59 13.01
N GLU A 417 23.87 -14.14 14.26
CA GLU A 417 24.42 -14.89 15.38
C GLU A 417 23.61 -16.14 15.70
N GLU A 418 22.27 -16.05 15.67
CA GLU A 418 21.38 -17.20 15.85
C GLU A 418 21.48 -18.19 14.68
N ARG A 419 21.66 -17.71 13.44
CA ARG A 419 21.90 -18.57 12.27
C ARG A 419 23.22 -19.34 12.38
N ILE A 420 24.30 -18.68 12.79
CA ILE A 420 25.60 -19.32 13.01
C ILE A 420 25.49 -20.36 14.11
N THR A 421 24.85 -20.03 15.22
CA THR A 421 24.66 -20.97 16.33
C THR A 421 23.81 -22.18 15.91
N THR A 422 22.77 -21.94 15.11
CA THR A 422 21.89 -23.03 14.61
C THR A 422 22.63 -23.90 13.59
N ALA A 423 23.42 -23.30 12.69
CA ALA A 423 24.24 -24.03 11.72
C ALA A 423 25.31 -24.88 12.40
N THR A 424 26.04 -24.33 13.38
CA THR A 424 27.05 -25.07 14.15
C THR A 424 26.44 -26.19 14.99
N ALA A 425 25.24 -26.00 15.54
CA ALA A 425 24.53 -27.06 16.26
C ALA A 425 24.05 -28.19 15.31
N GLN A 426 23.61 -27.85 14.08
CA GLN A 426 23.25 -28.84 13.05
C GLN A 426 24.48 -29.61 12.53
N GLU A 427 25.59 -28.94 12.32
CA GLU A 427 26.85 -29.59 11.94
C GLU A 427 27.40 -30.51 13.06
N ALA A 428 27.32 -30.09 14.31
CA ALA A 428 27.69 -30.92 15.45
C ALA A 428 26.77 -32.13 15.67
N GLY A 429 25.48 -31.98 15.32
CA GLY A 429 24.50 -33.09 15.38
C GLY A 429 24.64 -34.11 14.25
N ASN A 430 25.30 -33.75 13.15
CA ASN A 430 25.55 -34.60 11.99
C ASN A 430 26.97 -35.22 11.97
N ALA A 431 27.77 -35.05 13.00
CA ALA A 431 29.03 -35.74 13.09
C ALA A 431 28.80 -37.26 13.12
N PRO A 432 29.39 -38.04 12.23
CA PRO A 432 29.18 -39.47 12.21
C PRO A 432 29.71 -40.06 13.53
N LEU A 433 28.83 -40.78 14.23
CA LEU A 433 29.26 -41.62 15.34
C LEU A 433 30.25 -42.66 14.78
N GLU A 434 31.55 -42.42 14.98
CA GLU A 434 32.54 -43.47 14.77
C GLU A 434 32.26 -44.59 15.75
N PHE A 435 31.65 -45.64 15.26
CA PHE A 435 31.56 -46.91 15.97
C PHE A 435 32.96 -47.54 15.94
N GLY A 436 33.68 -47.35 17.04
CA GLY A 436 34.91 -48.11 17.30
C GLY A 436 34.49 -49.58 17.44
N VAL A 437 34.90 -50.38 16.47
CA VAL A 437 34.90 -51.84 16.56
C VAL A 437 36.17 -52.26 17.31
N THR A 438 36.01 -52.74 18.48
CA THR A 438 37.02 -53.59 19.18
C THR A 438 36.47 -55.01 19.26
#